data_71d0666ad443584c3b09f3d257c8c33d
#
_entry.id   71d0666ad443584c3b09f3d257c8c33d
#
_cell.length_a   1.000
_cell.length_b   1.000
_cell.length_c   1.000
_cell.angle_alpha   90.00
_cell.angle_beta   90.00
_cell.angle_gamma   90.00
#
_symmetry.space_group_name_H-M   'P 1'
#
loop_
_entity.id
_entity.type
_entity.pdbx_description
1 polymer ?
#
loop_
_entity_poly.entity_id
_entity_poly.type
_entity_poly.pdbx_seq_one_letter_code
_entity_poly.pdbx_strand_id
1 'polypeptide(L)'
;PFLIADSSLFEKHFYDRASYVLGSENFYFNNPVEVRFASDREDLAIYIRENGARWQELPSLTINNEIYTLSDQTGYFRLGPKTIIVPEQTSIHQNYPNPFNPTTTITYDIGLLDGLRQNVTINIYNLIGQKITTLVKDQDQIGQFKVQWDGYDKFGQQMSSGIYFVQLTTKTGIVKNKKMMLLK
;
A
#
# COMPACT_ATOMS: atom_id res chain seq x y z
N PRO A 1 -0.94 -29.49 -2.11
CA PRO A 1 -1.43 -29.56 -3.46
C PRO A 1 -1.68 -28.13 -3.94
N PHE A 2 -1.08 -27.77 -5.07
CA PHE A 2 -1.28 -26.47 -5.70
C PHE A 2 -2.50 -26.62 -6.62
N LEU A 3 -3.49 -25.76 -6.47
CA LEU A 3 -4.55 -25.61 -7.46
C LEU A 3 -4.17 -24.45 -8.36
N ILE A 4 -3.59 -24.77 -9.53
CA ILE A 4 -3.49 -23.82 -10.63
C ILE A 4 -4.84 -23.89 -11.32
N ALA A 5 -5.63 -22.83 -11.25
CA ALA A 5 -6.85 -22.74 -12.04
C ALA A 5 -6.45 -22.66 -13.51
N ASP A 6 -6.65 -23.75 -14.25
CA ASP A 6 -6.46 -23.81 -15.69
C ASP A 6 -7.51 -22.92 -16.36
N SER A 7 -7.03 -21.91 -17.07
CA SER A 7 -7.87 -20.94 -17.79
C SER A 7 -8.74 -21.55 -18.89
N SER A 8 -8.54 -22.84 -19.24
CA SER A 8 -9.30 -23.54 -20.26
C SER A 8 -10.72 -23.95 -19.82
N LEU A 9 -11.06 -23.88 -18.53
CA LEU A 9 -12.37 -24.27 -17.99
C LEU A 9 -13.34 -23.06 -17.88
N PHE A 10 -13.00 -21.89 -18.42
CA PHE A 10 -13.78 -20.67 -18.21
C PHE A 10 -14.42 -20.18 -19.50
N GLU A 11 -15.74 -20.28 -19.59
CA GLU A 11 -16.51 -19.49 -20.55
C GLU A 11 -16.31 -18.00 -20.28
N LYS A 12 -15.77 -17.29 -21.29
CA LYS A 12 -15.66 -15.83 -21.31
C LYS A 12 -17.05 -15.19 -21.25
N HIS A 13 -17.52 -14.90 -20.06
CA HIS A 13 -18.56 -13.88 -19.90
C HIS A 13 -17.89 -12.55 -19.59
N PHE A 14 -18.02 -11.64 -20.53
CA PHE A 14 -17.63 -10.25 -20.43
C PHE A 14 -18.28 -9.63 -19.19
N TYR A 15 -17.53 -9.42 -18.18
CA TYR A 15 -17.45 -8.46 -17.08
C TYR A 15 -16.51 -9.08 -16.04
N ASP A 16 -15.32 -8.66 -16.01
CA ASP A 16 -14.24 -8.59 -15.01
C ASP A 16 -14.51 -9.21 -13.60
N ARG A 17 -15.08 -10.40 -13.50
CA ARG A 17 -15.39 -11.10 -12.23
C ARG A 17 -15.38 -12.61 -12.38
N ALA A 18 -14.25 -13.18 -12.81
CA ALA A 18 -14.09 -14.62 -12.64
C ALA A 18 -14.09 -14.91 -11.13
N SER A 19 -15.09 -15.65 -10.66
CA SER A 19 -15.09 -16.22 -9.32
C SER A 19 -14.88 -17.73 -9.43
N TYR A 20 -14.03 -18.24 -8.57
CA TYR A 20 -13.67 -19.65 -8.54
C TYR A 20 -14.22 -20.29 -7.28
N VAL A 21 -14.68 -21.53 -7.37
CA VAL A 21 -15.18 -22.31 -6.23
C VAL A 21 -14.10 -23.27 -5.79
N LEU A 22 -13.75 -23.25 -4.53
CA LEU A 22 -12.83 -24.18 -3.92
C LEU A 22 -13.54 -24.96 -2.81
N GLY A 23 -13.69 -26.28 -3.02
CA GLY A 23 -14.32 -27.18 -2.06
C GLY A 23 -15.86 -27.15 -2.04
N SER A 24 -16.46 -27.99 -1.18
CA SER A 24 -17.89 -28.02 -0.91
C SER A 24 -18.24 -27.14 0.30
N GLU A 25 -19.52 -26.78 0.42
CA GLU A 25 -20.04 -26.02 1.54
C GLU A 25 -19.67 -26.64 2.90
N ASN A 26 -19.27 -25.79 3.86
CA ASN A 26 -18.92 -26.19 5.24
C ASN A 26 -17.71 -27.13 5.38
N PHE A 27 -16.79 -27.10 4.45
CA PHE A 27 -15.53 -27.83 4.54
C PHE A 27 -14.38 -26.86 4.83
N TYR A 28 -13.52 -27.21 5.77
CA TYR A 28 -12.28 -26.47 6.06
C TYR A 28 -11.10 -27.36 5.73
N PHE A 29 -10.05 -26.75 5.21
CA PHE A 29 -8.81 -27.48 4.98
C PHE A 29 -8.05 -27.64 6.30
N ASN A 30 -7.54 -28.86 6.57
CA ASN A 30 -6.68 -29.11 7.74
C ASN A 30 -5.38 -28.28 7.73
N ASN A 31 -4.94 -27.90 6.53
CA ASN A 31 -3.82 -27.00 6.31
C ASN A 31 -4.25 -25.93 5.30
N PRO A 32 -3.79 -24.69 5.46
CA PRO A 32 -4.08 -23.64 4.50
C PRO A 32 -3.64 -24.04 3.09
N VAL A 33 -4.49 -23.76 2.10
CA VAL A 33 -4.17 -23.90 0.69
C VAL A 33 -3.81 -22.56 0.10
N GLU A 34 -2.91 -22.59 -0.86
CA GLU A 34 -2.53 -21.39 -1.57
C GLU A 34 -3.48 -21.17 -2.74
N VAL A 35 -4.09 -19.98 -2.76
CA VAL A 35 -4.99 -19.53 -3.83
C VAL A 35 -4.23 -18.45 -4.62
N ARG A 36 -4.09 -18.67 -5.93
CA ARG A 36 -3.36 -17.77 -6.84
C ARG A 36 -4.22 -17.30 -7.99
N PHE A 37 -4.01 -16.04 -8.38
CA PHE A 37 -4.58 -15.44 -9.59
C PHE A 37 -3.47 -14.74 -10.37
N ALA A 38 -3.40 -14.99 -11.67
CA ALA A 38 -2.51 -14.23 -12.55
C ALA A 38 -3.04 -12.79 -12.72
N SER A 39 -2.24 -11.79 -12.41
CA SER A 39 -2.55 -10.38 -12.65
C SER A 39 -1.30 -9.53 -12.54
N ASP A 40 -1.12 -8.61 -13.47
CA ASP A 40 -0.10 -7.56 -13.46
C ASP A 40 -0.52 -6.32 -12.64
N ARG A 41 -1.72 -6.32 -12.10
CA ARG A 41 -2.29 -5.19 -11.34
C ARG A 41 -2.01 -5.33 -9.86
N GLU A 42 -1.31 -4.35 -9.29
CA GLU A 42 -0.99 -4.29 -7.85
C GLU A 42 -2.14 -3.75 -6.97
N ASP A 43 -3.15 -3.14 -7.60
CA ASP A 43 -4.33 -2.57 -6.92
C ASP A 43 -5.44 -3.60 -6.67
N LEU A 44 -5.20 -4.88 -6.93
CA LEU A 44 -6.14 -5.97 -6.70
C LEU A 44 -5.78 -6.78 -5.46
N ALA A 45 -6.81 -7.37 -4.86
CA ALA A 45 -6.72 -8.34 -3.76
C ALA A 45 -7.62 -9.54 -4.03
N ILE A 46 -7.40 -10.63 -3.31
CA ILE A 46 -8.25 -11.82 -3.34
C ILE A 46 -9.37 -11.63 -2.32
N TYR A 47 -10.58 -11.92 -2.76
CA TYR A 47 -11.77 -11.95 -1.93
C TYR A 47 -12.31 -13.35 -1.83
N ILE A 48 -12.80 -13.72 -0.65
CA ILE A 48 -13.56 -14.95 -0.39
C ILE A 48 -15.02 -14.63 -0.07
N ARG A 49 -15.91 -15.52 -0.44
CA ARG A 49 -17.31 -15.53 -0.03
C ARG A 49 -17.75 -16.95 0.25
N GLU A 50 -18.16 -17.22 1.46
CA GLU A 50 -18.94 -18.41 1.78
C GLU A 50 -20.36 -18.27 1.23
N ASN A 51 -21.08 -19.39 1.09
CA ASN A 51 -22.41 -19.40 0.49
C ASN A 51 -23.38 -18.43 1.21
N GLY A 52 -23.93 -17.48 0.46
CA GLY A 52 -24.86 -16.46 0.98
C GLY A 52 -24.23 -15.33 1.79
N ALA A 53 -22.92 -15.35 2.10
CA ALA A 53 -22.24 -14.31 2.84
C ALA A 53 -21.83 -13.12 1.95
N ARG A 54 -21.29 -12.07 2.58
CA ARG A 54 -20.65 -10.94 1.87
C ARG A 54 -19.23 -11.31 1.47
N TRP A 55 -18.72 -10.70 0.39
CA TRP A 55 -17.33 -10.80 0.01
C TRP A 55 -16.43 -10.19 1.09
N GLN A 56 -15.44 -10.93 1.53
CA GLN A 56 -14.42 -10.54 2.48
C GLN A 56 -13.07 -10.50 1.77
N GLU A 57 -12.32 -9.42 1.94
CA GLU A 57 -10.95 -9.32 1.44
C GLU A 57 -10.00 -10.17 2.29
N LEU A 58 -9.14 -10.95 1.62
CA LEU A 58 -8.10 -11.73 2.27
C LEU A 58 -6.75 -11.00 2.18
N PRO A 59 -5.88 -11.14 3.20
CA PRO A 59 -4.50 -10.71 3.10
C PRO A 59 -3.84 -11.32 1.88
N SER A 60 -3.44 -10.49 0.91
CA SER A 60 -2.92 -10.96 -0.37
C SER A 60 -1.57 -10.31 -0.67
N LEU A 61 -0.65 -11.08 -1.26
CA LEU A 61 0.66 -10.61 -1.71
C LEU A 61 0.72 -10.69 -3.23
N THR A 62 1.40 -9.73 -3.85
CA THR A 62 1.64 -9.70 -5.30
C THR A 62 3.11 -9.95 -5.56
N ILE A 63 3.44 -11.01 -6.28
CA ILE A 63 4.82 -11.37 -6.66
C ILE A 63 4.78 -11.93 -8.09
N ASN A 64 5.68 -11.46 -8.95
CA ASN A 64 5.87 -11.97 -10.32
C ASN A 64 4.58 -12.05 -11.15
N ASN A 65 3.75 -11.00 -11.11
CA ASN A 65 2.46 -10.92 -11.80
C ASN A 65 1.44 -11.98 -11.34
N GLU A 66 1.58 -12.44 -10.11
CA GLU A 66 0.60 -13.28 -9.45
C GLU A 66 0.18 -12.66 -8.13
N ILE A 67 -1.12 -12.72 -7.82
CA ILE A 67 -1.67 -12.34 -6.53
C ILE A 67 -2.04 -13.62 -5.82
N TYR A 68 -1.54 -13.82 -4.61
CA TYR A 68 -1.79 -15.05 -3.86
C TYR A 68 -2.11 -14.78 -2.38
N THR A 69 -2.83 -15.72 -1.80
CA THR A 69 -3.16 -15.78 -0.37
C THR A 69 -3.12 -17.20 0.13
N LEU A 70 -3.01 -17.38 1.44
CA LEU A 70 -3.24 -18.66 2.10
C LEU A 70 -4.63 -18.65 2.74
N SER A 71 -5.43 -19.68 2.49
CA SER A 71 -6.77 -19.82 3.06
C SER A 71 -7.01 -21.24 3.54
N ASP A 72 -7.55 -21.37 4.73
CA ASP A 72 -8.11 -22.60 5.29
C ASP A 72 -9.62 -22.76 5.04
N GLN A 73 -10.23 -21.72 4.46
CA GLN A 73 -11.66 -21.64 4.17
C GLN A 73 -11.95 -22.13 2.75
N THR A 74 -13.10 -22.76 2.59
CA THR A 74 -13.68 -23.10 1.30
C THR A 74 -14.73 -22.06 0.90
N GLY A 75 -14.93 -21.89 -0.41
CA GLY A 75 -15.92 -20.93 -0.90
C GLY A 75 -15.61 -20.42 -2.29
N TYR A 76 -16.21 -19.28 -2.61
CA TYR A 76 -15.98 -18.59 -3.87
C TYR A 76 -14.83 -17.60 -3.71
N PHE A 77 -13.85 -17.67 -4.60
CA PHE A 77 -12.72 -16.72 -4.62
C PHE A 77 -12.80 -15.85 -5.88
N ARG A 78 -12.43 -14.60 -5.76
CA ARG A 78 -12.33 -13.67 -6.90
C ARG A 78 -11.25 -12.63 -6.67
N LEU A 79 -10.79 -11.99 -7.75
CA LEU A 79 -10.09 -10.72 -7.67
C LEU A 79 -11.08 -9.56 -7.53
N GLY A 80 -10.68 -8.58 -6.77
CA GLY A 80 -11.40 -7.31 -6.62
C GLY A 80 -10.42 -6.21 -6.26
N PRO A 81 -10.83 -4.93 -6.34
CA PRO A 81 -9.98 -3.83 -5.92
C PRO A 81 -9.63 -3.96 -4.44
N LYS A 82 -8.37 -3.74 -4.07
CA LYS A 82 -7.96 -3.66 -2.66
C LYS A 82 -8.82 -2.64 -1.94
N THR A 83 -9.26 -2.99 -0.75
CA THR A 83 -9.94 -2.04 0.13
C THR A 83 -8.93 -0.99 0.57
N ILE A 84 -9.04 0.20 0.02
CA ILE A 84 -8.24 1.33 0.47
C ILE A 84 -8.94 1.87 1.72
N ILE A 85 -8.30 1.71 2.87
CA ILE A 85 -8.72 2.45 4.06
C ILE A 85 -8.40 3.92 3.76
N VAL A 86 -9.45 4.71 3.55
CA VAL A 86 -9.31 6.14 3.29
C VAL A 86 -9.22 6.84 4.63
N PRO A 87 -8.06 7.45 4.96
CA PRO A 87 -7.94 8.25 6.16
C PRO A 87 -8.91 9.44 6.13
N GLU A 88 -9.47 9.79 7.27
CA GLU A 88 -10.36 10.97 7.37
C GLU A 88 -9.64 12.28 7.02
N GLN A 89 -8.35 12.34 7.31
CA GLN A 89 -7.54 13.55 7.12
C GLN A 89 -6.17 13.23 6.56
N THR A 90 -5.64 14.15 5.77
CA THR A 90 -4.24 14.12 5.36
C THR A 90 -3.34 14.47 6.53
N SER A 91 -2.41 13.58 6.87
CA SER A 91 -1.50 13.71 8.01
C SER A 91 -0.09 13.18 7.70
N ILE A 92 0.88 13.61 8.51
CA ILE A 92 2.22 13.04 8.51
C ILE A 92 2.57 12.60 9.92
N HIS A 93 2.99 11.36 10.08
CA HIS A 93 3.36 10.79 11.38
C HIS A 93 4.79 11.11 11.74
N GLN A 94 5.15 10.87 13.00
CA GLN A 94 6.54 10.95 13.42
C GLN A 94 7.34 9.86 12.70
N ASN A 95 8.47 10.23 12.13
CA ASN A 95 9.39 9.27 11.52
C ASN A 95 9.91 8.26 12.56
N TYR A 96 10.16 7.05 12.11
CA TYR A 96 10.72 6.01 12.97
C TYR A 96 11.87 5.27 12.24
N PRO A 97 13.01 5.10 12.94
CA PRO A 97 13.39 5.66 14.24
C PRO A 97 13.52 7.19 14.25
N ASN A 98 13.44 7.82 15.43
CA ASN A 98 13.77 9.24 15.65
C ASN A 98 14.27 9.42 17.09
N PRO A 99 15.56 9.72 17.36
CA PRO A 99 16.61 9.97 16.36
C PRO A 99 16.94 8.77 15.48
N PHE A 100 17.52 9.03 14.30
CA PHE A 100 17.84 7.99 13.30
C PHE A 100 19.29 8.07 12.82
N ASN A 101 19.84 6.93 12.33
CA ASN A 101 21.21 6.81 11.81
C ASN A 101 21.30 5.71 10.73
N PRO A 102 21.61 6.00 9.49
CA PRO A 102 21.28 7.25 8.78
C PRO A 102 19.83 7.21 8.22
N THR A 103 19.14 6.07 8.32
CA THR A 103 17.87 5.80 7.64
C THR A 103 16.67 5.90 8.58
N THR A 104 15.60 6.48 8.10
CA THR A 104 14.31 6.55 8.80
C THR A 104 13.14 6.38 7.86
N THR A 105 12.04 5.83 8.39
CA THR A 105 10.77 5.68 7.66
C THR A 105 9.80 6.77 8.10
N ILE A 106 9.20 7.43 7.12
CA ILE A 106 8.16 8.44 7.29
C ILE A 106 6.85 7.81 6.81
N THR A 107 5.89 7.69 7.73
CA THR A 107 4.53 7.24 7.42
C THR A 107 3.63 8.45 7.28
N TYR A 108 2.74 8.45 6.30
CA TYR A 108 1.80 9.53 6.07
C TYR A 108 0.47 9.01 5.53
N ASP A 109 -0.59 9.72 5.84
CA ASP A 109 -1.95 9.43 5.44
C ASP A 109 -2.45 10.49 4.47
N ILE A 110 -3.10 10.07 3.41
CA ILE A 110 -3.72 10.95 2.43
C ILE A 110 -5.22 10.66 2.42
N GLY A 111 -5.98 11.60 2.97
CA GLY A 111 -7.44 11.60 2.90
C GLY A 111 -7.94 12.11 1.55
N LEU A 112 -9.23 11.90 1.28
CA LEU A 112 -9.89 12.56 0.16
C LEU A 112 -10.15 14.03 0.49
N LEU A 113 -10.04 14.88 -0.51
CA LEU A 113 -10.57 16.23 -0.48
C LEU A 113 -11.64 16.35 -1.55
N ASP A 114 -12.87 16.68 -1.14
CA ASP A 114 -14.03 16.74 -2.03
C ASP A 114 -14.25 15.44 -2.86
N GLY A 115 -13.96 14.28 -2.25
CA GLY A 115 -14.06 12.98 -2.90
C GLY A 115 -12.95 12.64 -3.89
N LEU A 116 -11.93 13.50 -4.02
CA LEU A 116 -10.84 13.35 -4.98
C LEU A 116 -9.53 12.93 -4.32
N ARG A 117 -8.71 12.18 -5.07
CA ARG A 117 -7.30 11.91 -4.73
C ARG A 117 -6.53 13.22 -4.66
N GLN A 118 -5.48 13.25 -3.84
CA GLN A 118 -4.64 14.43 -3.71
C GLN A 118 -3.28 14.22 -4.36
N ASN A 119 -2.80 15.23 -5.06
CA ASN A 119 -1.46 15.26 -5.60
C ASN A 119 -0.48 15.68 -4.51
N VAL A 120 0.46 14.79 -4.17
CA VAL A 120 1.32 14.87 -2.99
C VAL A 120 2.77 15.09 -3.36
N THR A 121 3.43 15.97 -2.63
CA THR A 121 4.89 16.16 -2.66
C THR A 121 5.43 16.11 -1.23
N ILE A 122 6.53 15.36 -1.01
CA ILE A 122 7.23 15.29 0.27
C ILE A 122 8.67 15.76 0.08
N ASN A 123 9.02 16.81 0.80
CA ASN A 123 10.35 17.42 0.80
C ASN A 123 11.00 17.34 2.18
N ILE A 124 12.34 17.28 2.19
CA ILE A 124 13.16 17.41 3.40
C ILE A 124 13.84 18.75 3.38
N TYR A 125 13.83 19.43 4.53
CA TYR A 125 14.46 20.73 4.75
C TYR A 125 15.40 20.70 5.96
N ASN A 126 16.46 21.51 5.91
CA ASN A 126 17.30 21.75 7.08
C ASN A 126 16.70 22.86 7.99
N LEU A 127 17.38 23.15 9.10
CA LEU A 127 16.93 24.10 10.11
C LEU A 127 16.76 25.54 9.57
N ILE A 128 17.51 25.92 8.54
CA ILE A 128 17.41 27.24 7.89
C ILE A 128 16.40 27.29 6.74
N GLY A 129 15.60 26.22 6.54
CA GLY A 129 14.57 26.16 5.51
C GLY A 129 15.07 25.85 4.11
N GLN A 130 16.33 25.44 3.96
CA GLN A 130 16.87 25.04 2.67
C GLN A 130 16.39 23.61 2.34
N LYS A 131 15.86 23.42 1.14
CA LYS A 131 15.43 22.10 0.66
C LYS A 131 16.62 21.20 0.37
N ILE A 132 16.66 20.06 1.05
CA ILE A 132 17.71 19.05 0.93
C ILE A 132 17.40 18.06 -0.20
N THR A 133 16.21 17.46 -0.16
CA THR A 133 15.78 16.48 -1.17
C THR A 133 14.25 16.43 -1.28
N THR A 134 13.77 15.77 -2.33
CA THR A 134 12.35 15.46 -2.55
C THR A 134 12.19 13.95 -2.54
N LEU A 135 11.42 13.41 -1.62
CA LEU A 135 11.19 11.97 -1.47
C LEU A 135 10.00 11.48 -2.32
N VAL A 136 8.96 12.31 -2.41
CA VAL A 136 7.78 12.06 -3.26
C VAL A 136 7.52 13.32 -4.06
N LYS A 137 7.30 13.17 -5.36
CA LYS A 137 7.08 14.33 -6.24
C LYS A 137 5.82 14.14 -7.07
N ASP A 138 4.85 15.03 -6.88
CA ASP A 138 3.64 15.18 -7.70
C ASP A 138 2.88 13.85 -7.94
N GLN A 139 2.70 13.03 -6.92
CA GLN A 139 2.01 11.75 -7.04
C GLN A 139 0.56 11.85 -6.56
N ASP A 140 -0.36 11.35 -7.36
CA ASP A 140 -1.78 11.26 -6.99
C ASP A 140 -2.01 10.07 -6.08
N GLN A 141 -2.33 10.35 -4.81
CA GLN A 141 -2.40 9.37 -3.73
C GLN A 141 -3.72 9.46 -2.95
N ILE A 142 -4.08 8.31 -2.34
CA ILE A 142 -5.13 8.16 -1.34
C ILE A 142 -4.80 6.93 -0.50
N GLY A 143 -4.94 7.01 0.81
CA GLY A 143 -4.61 5.92 1.74
C GLY A 143 -3.36 6.21 2.56
N GLN A 144 -2.79 5.17 3.17
CA GLN A 144 -1.58 5.27 3.96
C GLN A 144 -0.36 4.83 3.15
N PHE A 145 0.72 5.60 3.27
CA PHE A 145 1.98 5.38 2.57
C PHE A 145 3.18 5.44 3.50
N LYS A 146 4.28 4.87 3.04
CA LYS A 146 5.59 4.95 3.70
C LYS A 146 6.65 5.33 2.69
N VAL A 147 7.56 6.21 3.10
CA VAL A 147 8.74 6.58 2.33
C VAL A 147 9.95 6.61 3.25
N GLN A 148 11.11 6.24 2.74
CA GLN A 148 12.36 6.27 3.50
C GLN A 148 13.20 7.47 3.11
N TRP A 149 13.92 8.02 4.09
CA TRP A 149 15.03 8.93 3.88
C TRP A 149 16.28 8.33 4.49
N ASP A 150 17.33 8.28 3.70
CA ASP A 150 18.62 7.67 4.00
C ASP A 150 19.67 8.66 4.52
N GLY A 151 19.26 9.91 4.76
CA GLY A 151 20.16 10.98 5.24
C GLY A 151 21.03 11.61 4.15
N TYR A 152 20.69 11.44 2.87
CA TYR A 152 21.41 12.07 1.75
C TYR A 152 20.59 13.20 1.10
N ASP A 153 21.30 14.13 0.48
CA ASP A 153 20.68 15.17 -0.34
C ASP A 153 20.44 14.68 -1.78
N LYS A 154 19.88 15.55 -2.60
CA LYS A 154 19.58 15.26 -4.01
C LYS A 154 20.82 15.02 -4.89
N PHE A 155 22.02 15.34 -4.40
CA PHE A 155 23.29 15.13 -5.10
C PHE A 155 24.05 13.89 -4.60
N GLY A 156 23.47 13.14 -3.64
CA GLY A 156 24.11 11.99 -3.01
C GLY A 156 25.12 12.37 -1.92
N GLN A 157 25.10 13.61 -1.42
CA GLN A 157 25.95 14.02 -0.33
C GLN A 157 25.29 13.69 1.01
N GLN A 158 26.03 13.04 1.91
CA GLN A 158 25.53 12.68 3.23
C GLN A 158 25.36 13.92 4.12
N MET A 159 24.21 14.02 4.74
CA MET A 159 23.86 15.13 5.63
C MET A 159 24.53 14.98 7.00
N SER A 160 24.83 16.10 7.65
CA SER A 160 25.41 16.15 9.00
C SER A 160 24.36 15.83 10.06
N SER A 161 24.80 15.37 11.24
CA SER A 161 23.96 15.28 12.42
C SER A 161 23.25 16.62 12.67
N GLY A 162 21.96 16.56 12.97
CA GLY A 162 21.20 17.78 13.19
C GLY A 162 19.69 17.60 13.08
N ILE A 163 18.99 18.73 13.14
CA ILE A 163 17.54 18.81 13.02
C ILE A 163 17.17 19.04 11.56
N TYR A 164 16.22 18.25 11.09
CA TYR A 164 15.60 18.33 9.77
C TYR A 164 14.09 18.38 9.90
N PHE A 165 13.43 18.86 8.87
CA PHE A 165 11.97 18.86 8.77
C PHE A 165 11.54 18.11 7.52
N VAL A 166 10.60 17.19 7.69
CA VAL A 166 9.84 16.65 6.58
C VAL A 166 8.58 17.46 6.40
N GLN A 167 8.30 17.85 5.18
CA GLN A 167 7.11 18.59 4.79
C GLN A 167 6.34 17.83 3.72
N LEU A 168 5.07 17.56 3.99
CA LEU A 168 4.10 17.08 3.03
C LEU A 168 3.28 18.28 2.55
N THR A 169 3.16 18.43 1.24
CA THR A 169 2.31 19.42 0.59
C THR A 169 1.41 18.77 -0.44
N THR A 170 0.23 19.34 -0.64
CA THR A 170 -0.68 18.96 -1.72
C THR A 170 -0.95 20.12 -2.64
N LYS A 171 -1.35 19.88 -3.90
CA LYS A 171 -1.78 20.95 -4.82
C LYS A 171 -3.00 21.72 -4.32
N THR A 172 -3.78 21.13 -3.44
CA THR A 172 -4.95 21.73 -2.80
C THR A 172 -4.60 22.66 -1.63
N GLY A 173 -3.30 22.82 -1.31
CA GLY A 173 -2.81 23.75 -0.30
C GLY A 173 -2.66 23.16 1.11
N ILE A 174 -2.86 21.87 1.30
CA ILE A 174 -2.57 21.23 2.60
C ILE A 174 -1.05 21.21 2.81
N VAL A 175 -0.61 21.64 3.99
CA VAL A 175 0.79 21.59 4.43
C VAL A 175 0.87 20.96 5.80
N LYS A 176 1.68 19.90 5.91
CA LYS A 176 1.96 19.19 7.18
C LYS A 176 3.46 19.04 7.37
N ASN A 177 3.96 19.24 8.59
CA ASN A 177 5.38 19.17 8.91
C ASN A 177 5.65 18.30 10.14
N LYS A 178 6.80 17.62 10.15
CA LYS A 178 7.37 16.95 11.33
C LYS A 178 8.85 17.21 11.45
N LYS A 179 9.30 17.31 12.70
CA LYS A 179 10.72 17.47 13.06
C LYS A 179 11.37 16.09 13.16
N MET A 180 12.57 15.94 12.60
CA MET A 180 13.38 14.73 12.63
C MET A 180 14.78 15.06 13.15
N MET A 181 15.45 14.08 13.79
CA MET A 181 16.82 14.23 14.31
C MET A 181 17.70 13.14 13.70
N LEU A 182 18.68 13.56 12.89
CA LEU A 182 19.72 12.69 12.35
C LEU A 182 20.91 12.69 13.34
N LEU A 183 21.36 11.50 13.68
CA LEU A 183 22.60 11.25 14.43
C LEU A 183 23.56 10.43 13.57
N LYS A 184 24.85 10.72 13.70
CA LYS A 184 25.95 9.94 13.13
C LYS A 184 26.70 9.24 14.23
#